data_0c8357bbeaf5859c421df2b8067a1c58
#
_entry.id   0c8357bbeaf5859c421df2b8067a1c58
#
_cell.length_a   1.000
_cell.length_b   1.000
_cell.length_c   1.000
_cell.angle_alpha   90.00
_cell.angle_beta   90.00
_cell.angle_gamma   90.00
#
_symmetry.space_group_name_H-M   'P 1'
#
loop_
_entity.id
_entity.type
_entity.pdbx_description
1 polymer ?
#
loop_
_entity_poly.entity_id
_entity_poly.type
_entity_poly.pdbx_seq_one_letter_code
_entity_poly.pdbx_strand_id
1 'polypeptide(L)'
;MTSTATIALGQATACPVCSNQTCTRVESFGRFAVVRCSVCTLEFADPIEYNRQEYDLAYSAPDASEFVVPSLKWLAEASPNLDEARWMLFSAQLEVLRWLKSNRPKASILDVGCGPGWFLAQARQLGFDAAGVEVGSAPVKLLQAKGFRVVCGSLESVPSDWQPDVVTLFEVLEHLPQPVAFIAQIKKQFPRSTFMLSVPSPKRWTKAGNHRDPADYPPNHLTRWNQQSLHWALKEAGYSRVEVNDSPAIALETTAVSIKTTLQSWRNQMPETLPEVMAGTRLRHLKKEILIRRIKYAPGMIAACAFRAMRWSGLSIWAVAQP
;
A
#
# COMPACT_ATOMS: atom_id res chain seq x y z
N MET A 1 10.00 -5.17 -35.18
CA MET A 1 11.30 -4.72 -34.63
C MET A 1 11.17 -3.23 -34.37
N THR A 2 10.73 -2.84 -33.17
CA THR A 2 10.62 -1.44 -32.76
C THR A 2 11.93 -1.06 -32.07
N SER A 3 12.67 -0.18 -32.71
CA SER A 3 13.91 0.40 -32.21
C SER A 3 13.66 1.14 -30.91
N THR A 4 14.19 0.65 -29.80
CA THR A 4 14.27 1.36 -28.53
C THR A 4 15.35 2.43 -28.68
N ALA A 5 14.93 3.66 -28.96
CA ALA A 5 15.83 4.80 -28.97
C ALA A 5 16.34 5.05 -27.54
N THR A 6 17.62 4.83 -27.31
CA THR A 6 18.33 5.27 -26.12
C THR A 6 18.47 6.80 -26.23
N ILE A 7 17.56 7.54 -25.65
CA ILE A 7 17.67 9.00 -25.54
C ILE A 7 18.57 9.26 -24.33
N ALA A 8 19.72 9.83 -24.57
CA ALA A 8 20.56 10.41 -23.52
C ALA A 8 19.77 11.59 -22.93
N LEU A 9 19.14 11.41 -21.79
CA LEU A 9 18.47 12.44 -21.00
C LEU A 9 19.54 13.37 -20.43
N GLY A 10 19.39 14.67 -20.57
CA GLY A 10 20.22 15.65 -19.85
C GLY A 10 20.14 15.36 -18.37
N GLN A 11 21.28 15.30 -17.68
CA GLN A 11 21.52 14.88 -16.31
C GLN A 11 20.39 14.00 -15.72
N ALA A 12 20.38 12.73 -16.09
CA ALA A 12 19.36 11.78 -15.62
C ALA A 12 19.39 11.72 -14.09
N THR A 13 18.22 11.78 -13.47
CA THR A 13 18.06 11.61 -12.03
C THR A 13 18.65 10.25 -11.63
N ALA A 14 19.62 10.24 -10.71
CA ALA A 14 20.20 8.98 -10.23
C ALA A 14 19.13 8.11 -9.56
N CYS A 15 19.23 6.79 -9.73
CA CYS A 15 18.30 5.85 -9.13
C CYS A 15 18.22 6.05 -7.59
N PRO A 16 17.04 6.26 -7.00
CA PRO A 16 16.88 6.52 -5.57
C PRO A 16 17.18 5.30 -4.67
N VAL A 17 17.48 4.15 -5.28
CA VAL A 17 17.83 2.91 -4.56
C VAL A 17 19.32 2.61 -4.63
N CYS A 18 19.92 2.60 -5.82
CA CYS A 18 21.31 2.17 -5.99
C CYS A 18 22.24 3.26 -6.56
N SER A 19 21.74 4.50 -6.66
CA SER A 19 22.48 5.66 -7.17
C SER A 19 23.02 5.51 -8.62
N ASN A 20 22.62 4.45 -9.33
CA ASN A 20 23.01 4.25 -10.71
C ASN A 20 22.39 5.33 -11.62
N GLN A 21 23.18 5.85 -12.56
CA GLN A 21 22.74 6.88 -13.50
C GLN A 21 22.24 6.34 -14.84
N THR A 22 22.48 5.06 -15.11
CA THR A 22 22.06 4.42 -16.36
C THR A 22 20.63 3.93 -16.23
N CYS A 23 19.69 4.67 -16.80
CA CYS A 23 18.28 4.36 -16.80
C CYS A 23 17.70 4.36 -18.22
N THR A 24 16.67 3.56 -18.45
CA THR A 24 15.92 3.52 -19.70
C THR A 24 14.51 4.03 -19.50
N ARG A 25 14.02 4.86 -20.42
CA ARG A 25 12.66 5.36 -20.38
C ARG A 25 11.67 4.23 -20.66
N VAL A 26 10.67 4.07 -19.80
CA VAL A 26 9.61 3.06 -19.89
C VAL A 26 8.36 3.66 -20.51
N GLU A 27 7.95 4.83 -20.00
CA GLU A 27 6.75 5.55 -20.45
C GLU A 27 6.80 7.02 -20.05
N SER A 28 5.79 7.79 -20.46
CA SER A 28 5.62 9.19 -20.09
C SER A 28 4.22 9.43 -19.54
N PHE A 29 4.13 10.30 -18.55
CA PHE A 29 2.87 10.72 -17.97
C PHE A 29 2.92 12.23 -17.62
N GLY A 30 2.20 13.04 -18.40
CA GLY A 30 2.28 14.49 -18.29
C GLY A 30 3.72 14.98 -18.45
N ARG A 31 4.20 15.73 -17.46
CA ARG A 31 5.59 16.26 -17.42
C ARG A 31 6.63 15.24 -16.95
N PHE A 32 6.20 14.08 -16.44
CA PHE A 32 7.10 13.06 -15.93
C PHE A 32 7.47 12.03 -17.00
N ALA A 33 8.72 11.57 -16.95
CA ALA A 33 9.10 10.29 -17.50
C ALA A 33 9.06 9.25 -16.40
N VAL A 34 8.71 8.01 -16.71
CA VAL A 34 8.99 6.86 -15.85
C VAL A 34 10.19 6.15 -16.45
N VAL A 35 11.25 6.04 -15.66
CA VAL A 35 12.50 5.41 -16.09
C VAL A 35 12.76 4.15 -15.27
N ARG A 36 13.46 3.19 -15.86
CA ARG A 36 13.88 1.95 -15.19
C ARG A 36 15.39 1.94 -15.02
N CYS A 37 15.84 1.73 -13.80
CA CYS A 37 17.25 1.53 -13.50
C CYS A 37 17.77 0.22 -14.14
N SER A 38 18.93 0.29 -14.80
CA SER A 38 19.55 -0.89 -15.43
C SER A 38 20.16 -1.88 -14.43
N VAL A 39 20.38 -1.47 -13.17
CA VAL A 39 21.02 -2.27 -12.11
C VAL A 39 19.98 -2.91 -11.19
N CYS A 40 19.22 -2.12 -10.42
CA CYS A 40 18.26 -2.65 -9.45
C CYS A 40 16.85 -2.85 -10.02
N THR A 41 16.62 -2.47 -11.26
CA THR A 41 15.34 -2.62 -11.99
C THR A 41 14.16 -1.82 -11.41
N LEU A 42 14.40 -0.92 -10.45
CA LEU A 42 13.37 0.00 -9.97
C LEU A 42 12.87 0.87 -11.12
N GLU A 43 11.56 1.03 -11.24
CA GLU A 43 10.97 2.10 -12.06
C GLU A 43 10.67 3.30 -11.16
N PHE A 44 11.01 4.50 -11.63
CA PHE A 44 10.80 5.73 -10.85
C PHE A 44 10.52 6.94 -11.75
N ALA A 45 9.91 7.96 -11.16
CA ALA A 45 9.62 9.21 -11.84
C ALA A 45 10.90 9.99 -12.13
N ASP A 46 10.98 10.61 -13.30
CA ASP A 46 12.02 11.56 -13.65
C ASP A 46 11.37 12.84 -14.23
N PRO A 47 11.46 13.97 -13.53
CA PRO A 47 12.11 14.18 -12.24
C PRO A 47 11.35 13.52 -11.06
N ILE A 48 12.05 13.20 -9.97
CA ILE A 48 11.43 12.86 -8.69
C ILE A 48 11.06 14.18 -8.01
N GLU A 49 9.80 14.56 -8.12
CA GLU A 49 9.27 15.75 -7.47
C GLU A 49 8.28 15.33 -6.38
N TYR A 50 8.59 15.70 -5.16
CA TYR A 50 7.73 15.48 -4.01
C TYR A 50 7.27 16.83 -3.47
N ASN A 51 5.99 17.09 -3.57
CA ASN A 51 5.38 18.26 -2.95
C ASN A 51 4.63 17.85 -1.69
N ARG A 52 5.28 18.04 -0.55
CA ARG A 52 4.70 17.71 0.75
C ARG A 52 3.37 18.44 0.99
N GLN A 53 3.24 19.69 0.54
CA GLN A 53 2.01 20.46 0.75
C GLN A 53 0.83 19.91 -0.07
N GLU A 54 1.07 19.48 -1.31
CA GLU A 54 0.04 18.81 -2.13
C GLU A 54 -0.35 17.47 -1.51
N TYR A 55 0.62 16.72 -1.00
CA TYR A 55 0.38 15.46 -0.31
C TYR A 55 -0.45 15.68 0.97
N ASP A 56 -0.02 16.62 1.83
CA ASP A 56 -0.71 16.96 3.07
C ASP A 56 -2.13 17.48 2.78
N LEU A 57 -2.35 18.27 1.72
CA LEU A 57 -3.67 18.71 1.28
C LEU A 57 -4.56 17.55 0.82
N ALA A 58 -4.02 16.61 0.06
CA ALA A 58 -4.78 15.44 -0.42
C ALA A 58 -5.25 14.53 0.74
N TYR A 59 -4.44 14.42 1.79
CA TYR A 59 -4.75 13.59 2.98
C TYR A 59 -5.44 14.37 4.11
N SER A 60 -5.45 15.70 4.08
CA SER A 60 -6.11 16.57 5.07
C SER A 60 -7.42 17.17 4.56
N ALA A 61 -7.77 16.97 3.29
CA ALA A 61 -9.00 17.51 2.71
C ALA A 61 -10.23 17.02 3.48
N PRO A 62 -11.25 17.87 3.66
CA PRO A 62 -12.52 17.47 4.30
C PRO A 62 -13.16 16.25 3.63
N ASP A 63 -12.94 16.06 2.35
CA ASP A 63 -13.41 14.92 1.55
C ASP A 63 -12.60 13.63 1.84
N ALA A 64 -11.41 13.72 2.44
CA ALA A 64 -10.76 12.56 3.04
C ALA A 64 -11.62 11.94 4.14
N SER A 65 -12.57 12.68 4.70
CA SER A 65 -13.60 12.15 5.60
C SER A 65 -14.48 11.08 4.94
N GLU A 66 -14.67 11.10 3.62
CA GLU A 66 -15.42 10.05 2.90
C GLU A 66 -14.68 8.71 2.88
N PHE A 67 -13.35 8.72 2.90
CA PHE A 67 -12.54 7.52 3.10
C PHE A 67 -12.45 7.12 4.58
N VAL A 68 -12.49 8.08 5.48
CA VAL A 68 -12.33 7.87 6.93
C VAL A 68 -13.62 7.41 7.60
N VAL A 69 -14.79 7.95 7.26
CA VAL A 69 -16.07 7.58 7.85
C VAL A 69 -16.51 6.14 7.53
N PRO A 70 -16.40 5.63 6.29
CA PRO A 70 -16.56 4.20 6.05
C PRO A 70 -15.58 3.37 6.86
N SER A 71 -14.34 3.83 7.02
CA SER A 71 -13.27 3.17 7.77
C SER A 71 -13.62 2.97 9.24
N LEU A 72 -14.29 3.92 9.88
CA LEU A 72 -14.72 3.80 11.28
C LEU A 72 -15.77 2.71 11.50
N LYS A 73 -16.66 2.48 10.53
CA LYS A 73 -17.61 1.35 10.57
C LYS A 73 -16.86 0.03 10.49
N TRP A 74 -15.82 -0.03 9.69
CA TRP A 74 -14.98 -1.21 9.52
C TRP A 74 -14.11 -1.49 10.74
N LEU A 75 -13.65 -0.46 11.48
CA LEU A 75 -12.92 -0.63 12.73
C LEU A 75 -13.75 -1.33 13.81
N ALA A 76 -15.09 -1.15 13.79
CA ALA A 76 -16.00 -1.83 14.70
C ALA A 76 -16.24 -3.30 14.33
N GLU A 77 -15.87 -3.72 13.12
CA GLU A 77 -16.09 -5.07 12.57
C GLU A 77 -14.80 -5.90 12.48
N ALA A 78 -13.69 -5.41 13.06
CA ALA A 78 -12.45 -6.18 13.14
C ALA A 78 -12.71 -7.52 13.87
N SER A 79 -12.26 -8.62 13.28
CA SER A 79 -12.53 -9.98 13.76
C SER A 79 -11.24 -10.67 14.21
N PRO A 80 -11.28 -11.48 15.29
CA PRO A 80 -10.16 -12.34 15.64
C PRO A 80 -9.92 -13.46 14.60
N ASN A 81 -10.85 -13.64 13.65
CA ASN A 81 -10.74 -14.58 12.56
C ASN A 81 -10.14 -13.91 11.32
N LEU A 82 -8.91 -14.31 10.94
CA LEU A 82 -8.22 -13.77 9.76
C LEU A 82 -8.96 -14.04 8.45
N ASP A 83 -9.76 -15.09 8.36
CA ASP A 83 -10.55 -15.37 7.15
C ASP A 83 -11.73 -14.40 6.98
N GLU A 84 -12.21 -13.83 8.08
CA GLU A 84 -13.20 -12.75 8.07
C GLU A 84 -12.52 -11.39 7.80
N ALA A 85 -11.34 -11.16 8.35
CA ALA A 85 -10.55 -9.93 8.19
C ALA A 85 -10.15 -9.65 6.73
N ARG A 86 -10.06 -10.67 5.88
CA ARG A 86 -9.72 -10.54 4.44
C ARG A 86 -10.62 -9.60 3.64
N TRP A 87 -11.73 -9.19 4.21
CA TRP A 87 -12.67 -8.25 3.59
C TRP A 87 -12.30 -6.79 3.82
N MET A 88 -11.37 -6.52 4.75
CA MET A 88 -11.01 -5.18 5.22
C MET A 88 -9.55 -4.83 4.95
N LEU A 89 -8.70 -5.83 4.78
CA LEU A 89 -7.26 -5.67 4.66
C LEU A 89 -6.78 -5.99 3.25
N PHE A 90 -5.71 -5.33 2.86
CA PHE A 90 -4.94 -5.77 1.69
C PHE A 90 -4.36 -7.15 1.92
N SER A 91 -4.18 -7.92 0.85
CA SER A 91 -3.65 -9.28 0.94
C SER A 91 -2.28 -9.33 1.62
N ALA A 92 -1.41 -8.34 1.39
CA ALA A 92 -0.12 -8.22 2.06
C ALA A 92 -0.26 -8.07 3.58
N GLN A 93 -1.21 -7.23 4.06
CA GLN A 93 -1.47 -7.06 5.49
C GLN A 93 -1.94 -8.37 6.15
N LEU A 94 -2.77 -9.14 5.44
CA LEU A 94 -3.20 -10.46 5.91
C LEU A 94 -2.03 -11.46 6.01
N GLU A 95 -1.14 -11.47 5.02
CA GLU A 95 0.03 -12.34 5.05
C GLU A 95 0.98 -11.96 6.20
N VAL A 96 1.18 -10.66 6.43
CA VAL A 96 1.95 -10.16 7.58
C VAL A 96 1.33 -10.61 8.89
N LEU A 97 0.01 -10.47 9.07
CA LEU A 97 -0.67 -10.95 10.29
C LEU A 97 -0.58 -12.47 10.47
N ARG A 98 -0.68 -13.25 9.39
CA ARG A 98 -0.46 -14.72 9.44
C ARG A 98 0.97 -15.05 9.86
N TRP A 99 1.93 -14.36 9.26
CA TRP A 99 3.33 -14.52 9.60
C TRP A 99 3.61 -14.17 11.08
N LEU A 100 3.09 -13.03 11.54
CA LEU A 100 3.21 -12.60 12.94
C LEU A 100 2.59 -13.61 13.91
N LYS A 101 1.38 -14.09 13.63
CA LYS A 101 0.70 -15.08 14.47
C LYS A 101 1.51 -16.39 14.60
N SER A 102 2.19 -16.78 13.53
CA SER A 102 2.98 -18.01 13.51
C SER A 102 4.38 -17.85 14.13
N ASN A 103 5.02 -16.68 13.95
CA ASN A 103 6.43 -16.47 14.28
C ASN A 103 6.66 -15.56 15.50
N ARG A 104 5.73 -14.65 15.79
CA ARG A 104 5.85 -13.61 16.83
C ARG A 104 4.50 -13.32 17.50
N PRO A 105 3.81 -14.28 18.12
CA PRO A 105 2.39 -14.18 18.53
C PRO A 105 2.12 -13.14 19.64
N LYS A 106 3.16 -12.59 20.27
CA LYS A 106 3.05 -11.57 21.32
C LYS A 106 3.84 -10.31 20.98
N ALA A 107 4.21 -10.12 19.72
CA ALA A 107 5.00 -8.95 19.32
C ALA A 107 4.25 -7.66 19.55
N SER A 108 4.97 -6.64 19.99
CA SER A 108 4.55 -5.25 19.89
C SER A 108 4.79 -4.73 18.48
N ILE A 109 3.85 -3.97 17.93
CA ILE A 109 3.85 -3.53 16.54
C ILE A 109 3.75 -2.01 16.49
N LEU A 110 4.58 -1.38 15.66
CA LEU A 110 4.44 0.00 15.24
C LEU A 110 4.12 0.04 13.74
N ASP A 111 2.93 0.53 13.38
CA ASP A 111 2.53 0.72 11.99
C ASP A 111 2.81 2.16 11.55
N VAL A 112 3.74 2.33 10.61
CA VAL A 112 4.18 3.62 10.08
C VAL A 112 3.36 3.96 8.84
N GLY A 113 2.65 5.10 8.87
CA GLY A 113 1.64 5.42 7.86
C GLY A 113 0.39 4.57 8.06
N CYS A 114 -0.10 4.47 9.30
CA CYS A 114 -1.20 3.57 9.65
C CYS A 114 -2.56 3.95 9.02
N GLY A 115 -2.64 5.12 8.38
CA GLY A 115 -3.85 5.60 7.71
C GLY A 115 -5.09 5.53 8.61
N PRO A 116 -6.20 4.99 8.11
CA PRO A 116 -7.44 4.86 8.89
C PRO A 116 -7.40 3.74 9.95
N GLY A 117 -6.25 3.06 10.15
CA GLY A 117 -6.03 2.12 11.23
C GLY A 117 -6.63 0.73 11.07
N TRP A 118 -6.94 0.30 9.87
CA TRP A 118 -7.50 -1.05 9.63
C TRP A 118 -6.58 -2.16 10.12
N PHE A 119 -5.29 -2.04 9.79
CA PHE A 119 -4.29 -3.01 10.24
C PHE A 119 -4.16 -3.01 11.76
N LEU A 120 -4.13 -1.82 12.39
CA LEU A 120 -4.07 -1.68 13.85
C LEU A 120 -5.28 -2.32 14.54
N ALA A 121 -6.49 -2.09 14.00
CA ALA A 121 -7.71 -2.68 14.54
C ALA A 121 -7.67 -4.21 14.50
N GLN A 122 -7.24 -4.76 13.38
CA GLN A 122 -7.14 -6.20 13.20
C GLN A 122 -6.03 -6.83 14.06
N ALA A 123 -4.87 -6.18 14.13
CA ALA A 123 -3.77 -6.61 14.99
C ALA A 123 -4.19 -6.64 16.47
N ARG A 124 -4.90 -5.61 16.93
CA ARG A 124 -5.44 -5.55 18.30
C ARG A 124 -6.45 -6.68 18.57
N GLN A 125 -7.34 -7.00 17.62
CA GLN A 125 -8.28 -8.12 17.76
C GLN A 125 -7.59 -9.49 17.84
N LEU A 126 -6.42 -9.61 17.24
CA LEU A 126 -5.57 -10.80 17.34
C LEU A 126 -4.72 -10.84 18.60
N GLY A 127 -4.82 -9.83 19.48
CA GLY A 127 -4.10 -9.76 20.75
C GLY A 127 -2.69 -9.14 20.67
N PHE A 128 -2.33 -8.49 19.57
CA PHE A 128 -1.08 -7.76 19.46
C PHE A 128 -1.16 -6.40 20.17
N ASP A 129 -0.07 -5.97 20.79
CA ASP A 129 0.10 -4.58 21.23
C ASP A 129 0.49 -3.72 20.01
N ALA A 130 -0.50 -3.03 19.44
CA ALA A 130 -0.32 -2.28 18.20
C ALA A 130 -0.46 -0.77 18.44
N ALA A 131 0.52 -0.02 17.94
CA ALA A 131 0.56 1.43 17.91
C ALA A 131 0.80 1.92 16.46
N GLY A 132 0.51 3.19 16.19
CA GLY A 132 0.69 3.75 14.86
C GLY A 132 1.25 5.17 14.86
N VAL A 133 1.83 5.56 13.74
CA VAL A 133 2.15 6.96 13.41
C VAL A 133 1.58 7.29 12.03
N GLU A 134 0.95 8.46 11.92
CA GLU A 134 0.27 8.89 10.70
C GLU A 134 0.37 10.41 10.55
N VAL A 135 0.68 10.88 9.35
CA VAL A 135 0.83 12.32 9.06
C VAL A 135 -0.52 13.03 9.00
N GLY A 136 -1.57 12.33 8.62
CA GLY A 136 -2.92 12.87 8.52
C GLY A 136 -3.55 13.10 9.88
N SER A 137 -3.86 14.35 10.24
CA SER A 137 -4.44 14.67 11.55
C SER A 137 -5.87 14.14 11.73
N ALA A 138 -6.66 14.06 10.65
CA ALA A 138 -8.04 13.60 10.71
C ALA A 138 -8.16 12.11 11.11
N PRO A 139 -7.47 11.16 10.43
CA PRO A 139 -7.47 9.76 10.85
C PRO A 139 -6.90 9.57 12.26
N VAL A 140 -5.85 10.31 12.64
CA VAL A 140 -5.27 10.22 14.00
C VAL A 140 -6.30 10.59 15.07
N LYS A 141 -6.99 11.72 14.94
CA LYS A 141 -8.02 12.14 15.90
C LYS A 141 -9.11 11.08 16.08
N LEU A 142 -9.55 10.47 14.97
CA LEU A 142 -10.56 9.44 15.00
C LEU A 142 -10.06 8.14 15.67
N LEU A 143 -8.84 7.74 15.39
CA LEU A 143 -8.22 6.56 16.00
C LEU A 143 -8.00 6.77 17.51
N GLN A 144 -7.52 7.94 17.93
CA GLN A 144 -7.36 8.30 19.33
C GLN A 144 -8.71 8.30 20.09
N ALA A 145 -9.78 8.84 19.47
CA ALA A 145 -11.12 8.80 20.03
C ALA A 145 -11.67 7.36 20.19
N LYS A 146 -11.13 6.40 19.44
CA LYS A 146 -11.44 4.96 19.56
C LYS A 146 -10.47 4.20 20.47
N GLY A 147 -9.60 4.91 21.18
CA GLY A 147 -8.63 4.31 22.12
C GLY A 147 -7.47 3.58 21.43
N PHE A 148 -7.12 3.96 20.20
CA PHE A 148 -5.88 3.49 19.58
C PHE A 148 -4.71 4.35 20.01
N ARG A 149 -3.56 3.72 20.22
CA ARG A 149 -2.29 4.39 20.51
C ARG A 149 -1.66 4.85 19.19
N VAL A 150 -1.97 6.08 18.78
CA VAL A 150 -1.52 6.65 17.50
C VAL A 150 -0.98 8.07 17.73
N VAL A 151 0.12 8.40 17.05
CA VAL A 151 0.75 9.72 17.05
C VAL A 151 0.55 10.40 15.70
N CYS A 152 0.24 11.70 15.73
CA CYS A 152 0.18 12.51 14.52
C CYS A 152 1.57 13.05 14.19
N GLY A 153 2.07 12.74 13.01
CA GLY A 153 3.36 13.23 12.53
C GLY A 153 4.14 12.20 11.73
N SER A 154 5.44 12.45 11.60
CA SER A 154 6.38 11.57 10.92
C SER A 154 7.03 10.56 11.88
N LEU A 155 7.99 9.79 11.36
CA LEU A 155 8.71 8.79 12.15
C LEU A 155 9.41 9.40 13.40
N GLU A 156 9.88 10.64 13.30
CA GLU A 156 10.52 11.38 14.39
C GLU A 156 9.55 11.74 15.53
N SER A 157 8.25 11.73 15.25
CA SER A 157 7.19 12.00 16.23
C SER A 157 6.88 10.80 17.12
N VAL A 158 7.42 9.63 16.79
CA VAL A 158 7.22 8.42 17.60
C VAL A 158 7.97 8.58 18.91
N PRO A 159 7.31 8.40 20.08
CA PRO A 159 7.94 8.48 21.38
C PRO A 159 9.15 7.55 21.51
N SER A 160 10.22 8.03 22.10
CA SER A 160 11.49 7.28 22.21
C SER A 160 11.41 6.03 23.10
N ASP A 161 10.41 5.97 23.96
CA ASP A 161 10.10 4.82 24.81
C ASP A 161 9.32 3.72 24.08
N TRP A 162 8.80 4.00 22.88
CA TRP A 162 8.19 2.98 22.05
C TRP A 162 9.27 2.14 21.37
N GLN A 163 9.43 0.92 21.85
CA GLN A 163 10.42 -0.05 21.35
C GLN A 163 9.69 -1.27 20.77
N PRO A 164 9.16 -1.19 19.54
CA PRO A 164 8.39 -2.25 18.96
C PRO A 164 9.27 -3.45 18.60
N ASP A 165 8.72 -4.66 18.71
CA ASP A 165 9.35 -5.88 18.17
C ASP A 165 9.29 -5.91 16.64
N VAL A 166 8.25 -5.29 16.09
CA VAL A 166 7.98 -5.25 14.64
C VAL A 166 7.57 -3.83 14.22
N VAL A 167 8.18 -3.34 13.17
CA VAL A 167 7.74 -2.13 12.47
C VAL A 167 7.10 -2.53 11.15
N THR A 168 5.91 -2.00 10.87
CA THR A 168 5.21 -2.23 9.60
C THR A 168 5.10 -0.94 8.76
N LEU A 169 5.05 -1.09 7.43
CA LEU A 169 4.91 0.01 6.47
C LEU A 169 4.12 -0.52 5.25
N PHE A 170 2.87 -0.13 5.11
CA PHE A 170 2.02 -0.66 4.03
C PHE A 170 1.62 0.42 3.04
N GLU A 171 1.99 0.23 1.76
CA GLU A 171 1.64 1.12 0.65
C GLU A 171 2.04 2.59 0.92
N VAL A 172 3.26 2.80 1.42
CA VAL A 172 3.83 4.12 1.73
C VAL A 172 5.11 4.37 0.96
N LEU A 173 5.93 3.32 0.78
CA LEU A 173 7.30 3.47 0.25
C LEU A 173 7.30 4.04 -1.18
N GLU A 174 6.29 3.74 -1.97
CA GLU A 174 6.11 4.23 -3.35
C GLU A 174 5.90 5.74 -3.46
N HIS A 175 5.47 6.37 -2.38
CA HIS A 175 5.25 7.83 -2.32
C HIS A 175 6.50 8.59 -1.89
N LEU A 176 7.55 7.91 -1.44
CA LEU A 176 8.71 8.56 -0.85
C LEU A 176 9.80 8.86 -1.90
N PRO A 177 10.34 10.09 -1.91
CA PRO A 177 11.40 10.46 -2.87
C PRO A 177 12.75 9.82 -2.55
N GLN A 178 13.00 9.47 -1.28
CA GLN A 178 14.22 8.86 -0.79
C GLN A 178 13.94 7.58 0.01
N PRO A 179 13.47 6.51 -0.65
CA PRO A 179 12.97 5.33 0.04
C PRO A 179 14.03 4.60 0.86
N VAL A 180 15.26 4.48 0.36
CA VAL A 180 16.36 3.81 1.10
C VAL A 180 16.74 4.57 2.35
N ALA A 181 16.81 5.90 2.28
CA ALA A 181 17.11 6.74 3.44
C ALA A 181 16.03 6.58 4.52
N PHE A 182 14.76 6.50 4.13
CA PHE A 182 13.65 6.29 5.05
C PHE A 182 13.70 4.90 5.70
N ILE A 183 13.98 3.85 4.94
CA ILE A 183 14.17 2.49 5.47
C ILE A 183 15.35 2.46 6.46
N ALA A 184 16.46 3.11 6.11
CA ALA A 184 17.65 3.22 6.99
C ALA A 184 17.33 4.00 8.27
N GLN A 185 16.48 5.02 8.21
CA GLN A 185 16.00 5.75 9.38
C GLN A 185 15.16 4.86 10.30
N ILE A 186 14.25 4.04 9.76
CA ILE A 186 13.50 3.04 10.54
C ILE A 186 14.48 2.10 11.25
N LYS A 187 15.45 1.55 10.53
CA LYS A 187 16.46 0.65 11.12
C LYS A 187 17.28 1.31 12.20
N LYS A 188 17.70 2.56 12.00
CA LYS A 188 18.46 3.33 12.99
C LYS A 188 17.65 3.58 14.27
N GLN A 189 16.37 3.91 14.14
CA GLN A 189 15.50 4.20 15.27
C GLN A 189 15.08 2.94 16.02
N PHE A 190 14.87 1.82 15.29
CA PHE A 190 14.44 0.53 15.83
C PHE A 190 15.40 -0.60 15.43
N PRO A 191 16.65 -0.58 15.91
CA PRO A 191 17.71 -1.46 15.38
C PRO A 191 17.49 -2.95 15.65
N ARG A 192 16.59 -3.32 16.57
CA ARG A 192 16.28 -4.71 16.92
C ARG A 192 14.96 -5.21 16.33
N SER A 193 14.16 -4.32 15.75
CA SER A 193 12.84 -4.65 15.22
C SER A 193 12.93 -5.40 13.90
N THR A 194 12.07 -6.37 13.71
CA THR A 194 11.77 -6.91 12.37
C THR A 194 11.00 -5.85 11.60
N PHE A 195 11.43 -5.54 10.40
CA PHE A 195 10.74 -4.61 9.51
C PHE A 195 9.92 -5.38 8.48
N MET A 196 8.66 -5.05 8.34
CA MET A 196 7.74 -5.68 7.38
C MET A 196 7.03 -4.60 6.59
N LEU A 197 7.00 -4.75 5.26
CA LEU A 197 6.39 -3.74 4.41
C LEU A 197 5.66 -4.35 3.22
N SER A 198 4.79 -3.54 2.61
CA SER A 198 4.26 -3.83 1.28
C SER A 198 4.34 -2.61 0.36
N VAL A 199 4.38 -2.92 -0.93
CA VAL A 199 4.30 -1.96 -2.03
C VAL A 199 3.45 -2.55 -3.15
N PRO A 200 2.89 -1.73 -4.04
CA PRO A 200 2.08 -2.20 -5.15
C PRO A 200 2.82 -3.21 -6.04
N SER A 201 2.18 -4.33 -6.34
CA SER A 201 2.75 -5.37 -7.20
C SER A 201 2.80 -4.92 -8.67
N PRO A 202 3.91 -5.10 -9.39
CA PRO A 202 3.96 -4.85 -10.82
C PRO A 202 3.13 -5.86 -11.63
N LYS A 203 2.82 -7.00 -11.02
CA LYS A 203 2.02 -8.08 -11.61
C LYS A 203 0.53 -7.90 -11.37
N ARG A 204 0.08 -6.73 -10.88
CA ARG A 204 -1.34 -6.45 -10.71
C ARG A 204 -2.07 -6.68 -12.02
N TRP A 205 -3.15 -7.45 -11.97
CA TRP A 205 -3.93 -7.77 -13.17
C TRP A 205 -4.55 -6.53 -13.84
N THR A 206 -4.69 -5.40 -13.12
CA THR A 206 -5.03 -4.08 -13.67
C THR A 206 -4.10 -3.62 -14.77
N LYS A 207 -2.88 -4.17 -14.84
CA LYS A 207 -1.92 -3.91 -15.91
C LYS A 207 -2.20 -4.73 -17.19
N ALA A 208 -3.04 -5.74 -17.12
CA ALA A 208 -3.28 -6.67 -18.23
C ALA A 208 -4.04 -6.07 -19.42
N GLY A 209 -4.39 -4.79 -19.40
CA GLY A 209 -5.17 -4.16 -20.46
C GLY A 209 -4.76 -2.75 -20.86
N ASN A 210 -3.49 -2.35 -20.72
CA ASN A 210 -3.00 -0.98 -20.97
C ASN A 210 -3.68 0.12 -20.11
N HIS A 211 -4.51 -0.23 -19.14
CA HIS A 211 -5.19 0.72 -18.26
C HIS A 211 -4.58 0.63 -16.87
N ARG A 212 -3.52 1.41 -16.62
CA ARG A 212 -3.01 1.63 -15.26
C ARG A 212 -3.95 2.56 -14.50
N ASP A 213 -4.10 2.29 -13.19
CA ASP A 213 -4.79 3.24 -12.32
C ASP A 213 -4.04 4.58 -12.35
N PRO A 214 -4.71 5.73 -12.56
CA PRO A 214 -4.07 7.04 -12.45
C PRO A 214 -3.30 7.23 -11.15
N ALA A 215 -3.71 6.60 -10.07
CA ALA A 215 -3.01 6.60 -8.79
C ALA A 215 -1.61 5.95 -8.85
N ASP A 216 -1.33 5.09 -9.83
CA ASP A 216 0.00 4.46 -10.03
C ASP A 216 1.01 5.39 -10.72
N TYR A 217 0.62 6.62 -11.03
CA TYR A 217 1.48 7.58 -11.73
C TYR A 217 1.99 8.70 -10.82
N PRO A 218 3.15 9.28 -11.16
CA PRO A 218 3.59 10.49 -10.48
C PRO A 218 2.59 11.66 -10.70
N PRO A 219 2.47 12.57 -9.75
CA PRO A 219 3.28 12.69 -8.54
C PRO A 219 2.85 11.79 -7.39
N ASN A 220 1.77 10.98 -7.51
CA ASN A 220 1.29 10.14 -6.41
C ASN A 220 2.24 8.97 -6.13
N HIS A 221 2.53 8.12 -7.11
CA HIS A 221 3.55 7.08 -6.99
C HIS A 221 4.83 7.53 -7.69
N LEU A 222 5.85 7.86 -6.88
CA LEU A 222 7.17 8.26 -7.37
C LEU A 222 8.02 7.06 -7.78
N THR A 223 7.76 5.91 -7.17
CA THR A 223 8.50 4.67 -7.42
C THR A 223 7.56 3.48 -7.66
N ARG A 224 8.01 2.54 -8.50
CA ARG A 224 7.30 1.29 -8.77
C ARG A 224 8.26 0.13 -8.55
N TRP A 225 7.89 -0.72 -7.64
CA TRP A 225 8.73 -1.77 -7.09
C TRP A 225 8.48 -3.12 -7.75
N ASN A 226 9.52 -3.92 -7.79
CA ASN A 226 9.45 -5.36 -8.02
C ASN A 226 10.25 -6.07 -6.91
N GLN A 227 10.23 -7.39 -6.89
CA GLN A 227 10.90 -8.15 -5.82
C GLN A 227 12.40 -7.85 -5.76
N GLN A 228 13.07 -7.71 -6.91
CA GLN A 228 14.50 -7.43 -6.97
C GLN A 228 14.84 -6.04 -6.41
N SER A 229 14.14 -5.00 -6.85
CA SER A 229 14.39 -3.63 -6.38
C SER A 229 14.06 -3.47 -4.89
N LEU A 230 13.01 -4.13 -4.40
CA LEU A 230 12.64 -4.09 -2.98
C LEU A 230 13.68 -4.82 -2.12
N HIS A 231 14.12 -6.00 -2.56
CA HIS A 231 15.21 -6.72 -1.90
C HIS A 231 16.49 -5.87 -1.86
N TRP A 232 16.85 -5.24 -2.96
CA TRP A 232 18.02 -4.37 -3.04
C TRP A 232 17.92 -3.20 -2.06
N ALA A 233 16.79 -2.48 -2.04
CA ALA A 233 16.60 -1.35 -1.14
C ALA A 233 16.75 -1.73 0.34
N LEU A 234 16.20 -2.87 0.75
CA LEU A 234 16.31 -3.37 2.11
C LEU A 234 17.74 -3.78 2.47
N LYS A 235 18.48 -4.40 1.53
CA LYS A 235 19.91 -4.72 1.71
C LYS A 235 20.76 -3.47 1.82
N GLU A 236 20.53 -2.48 0.95
CA GLU A 236 21.22 -1.20 0.95
C GLU A 236 20.99 -0.41 2.24
N ALA A 237 19.77 -0.48 2.78
CA ALA A 237 19.44 0.08 4.10
C ALA A 237 20.05 -0.73 5.27
N GLY A 238 20.76 -1.83 4.99
CA GLY A 238 21.58 -2.58 5.94
C GLY A 238 20.88 -3.74 6.64
N TYR A 239 19.70 -4.22 6.18
CA TYR A 239 19.09 -5.42 6.74
C TYR A 239 19.86 -6.69 6.34
N SER A 240 20.12 -7.58 7.32
CA SER A 240 20.95 -8.79 7.10
C SER A 240 20.17 -9.90 6.40
N ARG A 241 18.92 -10.12 6.79
CA ARG A 241 18.02 -11.11 6.19
C ARG A 241 16.83 -10.42 5.56
N VAL A 242 16.58 -10.71 4.30
CA VAL A 242 15.49 -10.11 3.52
C VAL A 242 14.77 -11.20 2.72
N GLU A 243 13.49 -11.32 2.97
CA GLU A 243 12.57 -12.18 2.22
C GLU A 243 11.53 -11.30 1.54
N VAL A 244 11.35 -11.48 0.23
CA VAL A 244 10.35 -10.73 -0.55
C VAL A 244 9.40 -11.72 -1.22
N ASN A 245 8.11 -11.50 -1.02
CA ASN A 245 7.05 -12.42 -1.44
C ASN A 245 5.98 -11.67 -2.25
N ASP A 246 5.38 -12.37 -3.20
CA ASP A 246 4.12 -11.91 -3.78
C ASP A 246 2.98 -12.16 -2.78
N SER A 247 2.08 -11.19 -2.61
CA SER A 247 0.84 -11.46 -1.91
C SER A 247 -0.07 -12.36 -2.77
N PRO A 248 -0.86 -13.25 -2.18
CA PRO A 248 -1.82 -14.02 -2.95
C PRO A 248 -2.95 -13.13 -3.48
N ALA A 249 -3.46 -13.44 -4.67
CA ALA A 249 -4.68 -12.80 -5.14
C ALA A 249 -5.86 -13.21 -4.25
N ILE A 250 -6.59 -12.23 -3.72
CA ILE A 250 -7.84 -12.46 -3.01
C ILE A 250 -9.03 -11.97 -3.84
N ALA A 251 -10.14 -12.69 -3.73
CA ALA A 251 -11.32 -12.45 -4.58
C ALA A 251 -11.86 -11.02 -4.48
N LEU A 252 -11.79 -10.40 -3.30
CA LEU A 252 -12.29 -9.05 -3.11
C LEU A 252 -11.44 -7.99 -3.81
N GLU A 253 -10.10 -8.08 -3.69
CA GLU A 253 -9.18 -7.14 -4.35
C GLU A 253 -9.37 -7.21 -5.86
N THR A 254 -9.38 -8.42 -6.43
CA THR A 254 -9.59 -8.61 -7.88
C THR A 254 -10.94 -8.11 -8.34
N THR A 255 -11.97 -8.28 -7.53
CA THR A 255 -13.34 -7.83 -7.87
C THR A 255 -13.49 -6.32 -7.73
N ALA A 256 -12.95 -5.73 -6.65
CA ALA A 256 -12.99 -4.28 -6.44
C ALA A 256 -12.27 -3.54 -7.56
N VAL A 257 -11.11 -4.03 -7.97
CA VAL A 257 -10.35 -3.46 -9.08
C VAL A 257 -11.10 -3.64 -10.41
N SER A 258 -11.71 -4.80 -10.66
CA SER A 258 -12.51 -5.04 -11.86
C SER A 258 -13.69 -4.08 -11.95
N ILE A 259 -14.38 -3.83 -10.83
CA ILE A 259 -15.47 -2.86 -10.78
C ILE A 259 -14.95 -1.45 -10.99
N LYS A 260 -13.86 -1.06 -10.32
CA LYS A 260 -13.27 0.27 -10.47
C LYS A 260 -12.86 0.52 -11.92
N THR A 261 -12.18 -0.42 -12.57
CA THR A 261 -11.79 -0.30 -13.98
C THR A 261 -13.00 -0.28 -14.93
N THR A 262 -14.02 -1.07 -14.66
CA THR A 262 -15.26 -1.07 -15.45
C THR A 262 -16.01 0.26 -15.27
N LEU A 263 -16.14 0.75 -14.03
CA LEU A 263 -16.78 2.02 -13.75
C LEU A 263 -15.98 3.22 -14.30
N GLN A 264 -14.65 3.16 -14.29
CA GLN A 264 -13.80 4.19 -14.89
C GLN A 264 -13.92 4.19 -16.42
N SER A 265 -14.01 3.01 -17.06
CA SER A 265 -14.28 2.93 -18.50
C SER A 265 -15.65 3.49 -18.85
N TRP A 266 -16.65 3.27 -18.02
CA TRP A 266 -17.99 3.86 -18.17
C TRP A 266 -18.01 5.36 -17.87
N ARG A 267 -17.28 5.83 -16.85
CA ARG A 267 -17.18 7.25 -16.50
C ARG A 267 -16.51 8.08 -17.59
N ASN A 268 -15.54 7.50 -18.29
CA ASN A 268 -14.94 8.14 -19.46
C ASN A 268 -15.89 8.22 -20.69
N GLN A 269 -17.05 7.54 -20.60
CA GLN A 269 -18.10 7.55 -21.63
C GLN A 269 -19.37 8.30 -21.20
N MET A 270 -19.47 8.77 -19.93
CA MET A 270 -20.66 9.46 -19.42
C MET A 270 -20.37 10.90 -18.97
N PRO A 271 -21.31 11.85 -19.13
CA PRO A 271 -21.18 13.21 -18.62
C PRO A 271 -21.31 13.30 -17.09
N GLU A 272 -20.76 14.34 -16.52
CA GLU A 272 -20.32 14.66 -15.16
C GLU A 272 -21.34 14.57 -13.98
N THR A 273 -22.37 13.78 -13.99
CA THR A 273 -23.37 13.78 -12.91
C THR A 273 -23.57 12.44 -12.22
N LEU A 274 -22.73 12.08 -11.24
CA LEU A 274 -23.00 11.02 -10.27
C LEU A 274 -22.32 11.22 -8.90
N PRO A 275 -22.76 12.19 -8.06
CA PRO A 275 -22.31 12.26 -6.66
C PRO A 275 -23.23 11.62 -5.63
N GLU A 276 -24.47 11.21 -5.92
CA GLU A 276 -25.48 11.02 -4.86
C GLU A 276 -25.77 9.56 -4.40
N VAL A 277 -25.21 8.53 -4.99
CA VAL A 277 -25.62 7.14 -4.70
C VAL A 277 -24.90 6.50 -3.50
N MET A 278 -23.85 7.10 -2.95
CA MET A 278 -23.01 6.47 -1.90
C MET A 278 -23.28 6.94 -0.45
N ALA A 279 -24.13 7.90 -0.21
CA ALA A 279 -24.23 8.58 1.09
C ALA A 279 -25.29 8.05 2.08
N GLY A 280 -26.01 6.98 1.83
CA GLY A 280 -27.27 6.76 2.56
C GLY A 280 -27.64 5.38 3.11
N THR A 281 -26.78 4.45 3.50
CA THR A 281 -27.26 3.12 3.93
C THR A 281 -26.91 2.71 5.37
N ARG A 282 -27.96 2.43 6.15
CA ARG A 282 -27.92 1.96 7.55
C ARG A 282 -27.45 0.50 7.66
N LEU A 283 -26.84 0.16 8.79
CA LEU A 283 -26.15 -1.10 9.13
C LEU A 283 -26.91 -2.41 8.82
N ARG A 284 -28.26 -2.40 8.83
CA ARG A 284 -29.07 -3.58 8.46
C ARG A 284 -29.00 -3.93 6.96
N HIS A 285 -28.77 -2.94 6.12
CA HIS A 285 -28.53 -3.15 4.70
C HIS A 285 -27.15 -3.75 4.43
N LEU A 286 -26.14 -3.46 5.26
CA LEU A 286 -24.76 -3.90 5.06
C LEU A 286 -24.64 -5.44 5.04
N LYS A 287 -25.30 -6.13 6.01
CA LYS A 287 -25.31 -7.62 6.01
C LYS A 287 -26.01 -8.19 4.78
N LYS A 288 -27.10 -7.57 4.35
CA LYS A 288 -27.82 -7.96 3.13
C LYS A 288 -27.04 -7.62 1.87
N GLU A 289 -26.36 -6.48 1.86
CA GLU A 289 -25.44 -6.10 0.79
C GLU A 289 -24.20 -7.00 0.75
N ILE A 290 -23.62 -7.37 1.89
CA ILE A 290 -22.51 -8.33 1.95
C ILE A 290 -22.95 -9.67 1.39
N LEU A 291 -24.15 -10.14 1.73
CA LEU A 291 -24.71 -11.40 1.19
C LEU A 291 -25.00 -11.28 -0.32
N ILE A 292 -25.61 -10.19 -0.75
CA ILE A 292 -25.88 -9.90 -2.17
C ILE A 292 -24.55 -9.74 -2.93
N ARG A 293 -23.56 -9.08 -2.33
CA ARG A 293 -22.20 -8.98 -2.87
C ARG A 293 -21.55 -10.36 -2.96
N ARG A 294 -21.66 -11.22 -1.94
CA ARG A 294 -21.17 -12.61 -1.99
C ARG A 294 -21.76 -13.39 -3.18
N ILE A 295 -23.06 -13.27 -3.43
CA ILE A 295 -23.75 -13.94 -4.54
C ILE A 295 -23.35 -13.28 -5.88
N LYS A 296 -23.32 -11.97 -5.94
CA LYS A 296 -22.96 -11.20 -7.14
C LYS A 296 -21.48 -11.36 -7.53
N TYR A 297 -20.63 -11.67 -6.53
CA TYR A 297 -19.17 -11.84 -6.68
C TYR A 297 -18.72 -13.31 -6.70
N ALA A 298 -19.65 -14.27 -6.63
CA ALA A 298 -19.32 -15.67 -6.84
C ALA A 298 -18.52 -15.93 -8.14
N PRO A 299 -18.81 -15.28 -9.28
CA PRO A 299 -17.96 -15.36 -10.46
C PRO A 299 -16.53 -14.82 -10.24
N GLY A 300 -16.38 -13.75 -9.45
CA GLY A 300 -15.08 -13.21 -9.07
C GLY A 300 -14.28 -14.14 -8.17
N MET A 301 -14.95 -14.89 -7.28
CA MET A 301 -14.30 -15.91 -6.46
C MET A 301 -13.79 -17.09 -7.31
N ILE A 302 -14.57 -17.52 -8.29
CA ILE A 302 -14.16 -18.55 -9.26
C ILE A 302 -12.98 -18.04 -10.09
N ALA A 303 -13.06 -16.79 -10.57
CA ALA A 303 -11.95 -16.14 -11.28
C ALA A 303 -10.70 -16.03 -10.41
N ALA A 304 -10.82 -15.65 -9.13
CA ALA A 304 -9.68 -15.57 -8.22
C ALA A 304 -9.06 -16.94 -7.94
N CYS A 305 -9.86 -18.00 -7.85
CA CYS A 305 -9.36 -19.38 -7.78
C CYS A 305 -8.60 -19.77 -9.06
N ALA A 306 -9.15 -19.41 -10.22
CA ALA A 306 -8.49 -19.63 -11.51
C ALA A 306 -7.18 -18.82 -11.64
N PHE A 307 -7.18 -17.54 -11.22
CA PHE A 307 -5.99 -16.71 -11.20
C PHE A 307 -4.93 -17.22 -10.22
N ARG A 308 -5.34 -17.76 -9.06
CA ARG A 308 -4.41 -18.43 -8.12
C ARG A 308 -3.80 -19.68 -8.75
N ALA A 309 -4.59 -20.46 -9.47
CA ALA A 309 -4.11 -21.63 -10.23
C ALA A 309 -3.15 -21.21 -11.37
N MET A 310 -3.34 -20.03 -11.96
CA MET A 310 -2.46 -19.44 -12.97
C MET A 310 -1.25 -18.70 -12.38
N ARG A 311 -1.01 -18.77 -11.06
CA ARG A 311 0.07 -18.07 -10.35
C ARG A 311 0.06 -16.54 -10.48
N TRP A 312 -1.11 -15.95 -10.53
CA TRP A 312 -1.23 -14.50 -10.46
C TRP A 312 -1.03 -14.02 -9.02
N SER A 313 -0.21 -12.98 -8.87
CA SER A 313 0.00 -12.32 -7.57
C SER A 313 -1.17 -11.39 -7.24
N GLY A 314 -1.37 -11.13 -5.95
CA GLY A 314 -2.26 -10.09 -5.46
C GLY A 314 -1.80 -8.68 -5.84
N LEU A 315 -2.45 -7.68 -5.27
CA LEU A 315 -2.20 -6.27 -5.59
C LEU A 315 -0.85 -5.76 -5.08
N SER A 316 -0.21 -6.47 -4.14
CA SER A 316 1.01 -6.03 -3.48
C SER A 316 2.08 -7.13 -3.46
N ILE A 317 3.32 -6.73 -3.39
CA ILE A 317 4.44 -7.54 -2.89
C ILE A 317 4.73 -7.11 -1.45
N TRP A 318 5.20 -8.03 -0.63
CA TRP A 318 5.54 -7.75 0.75
C TRP A 318 6.88 -8.34 1.14
N ALA A 319 7.51 -7.77 2.13
CA ALA A 319 8.81 -8.20 2.58
C ALA A 319 8.89 -8.32 4.10
N VAL A 320 9.76 -9.23 4.55
CA VAL A 320 10.24 -9.35 5.92
C VAL A 320 11.73 -9.09 5.91
N ALA A 321 12.17 -8.13 6.70
CA ALA A 321 13.56 -7.75 6.83
C ALA A 321 13.99 -7.82 8.31
N GLN A 322 15.04 -8.57 8.60
CA GLN A 322 15.58 -8.74 9.95
C GLN A 322 16.92 -8.00 10.07
N PRO A 323 17.24 -7.46 11.25
CA PRO A 323 18.46 -6.73 11.52
C PRO A 323 19.74 -7.41 11.11
#